data_ace7b22f1310f334a7fe8519fdcc884e
#
_entry.id   ace7b22f1310f334a7fe8519fdcc884e
#
_cell.length_a   1.000
_cell.length_b   1.000
_cell.length_c   1.000
_cell.angle_alpha   90.00
_cell.angle_beta   90.00
_cell.angle_gamma   90.00
#
_symmetry.space_group_name_H-M   'P 1'
#
loop_
_entity.id
_entity.type
_entity.pdbx_description
1 polymer ?
#
loop_
_entity_poly.entity_id
_entity_poly.type
_entity_poly.pdbx_seq_one_letter_code
_entity_poly.pdbx_strand_id
1 'polypeptide(L)'
;MLLNIIGEPKDTESVFCYIPNFITDKEVEKLKTTLSHIEFIPNYNYTETKIIRYQKWYQQDNKYFCNKWGNKYKRWESNEYFTELENFQKLITARLKQYNFEKLGINIPDFNSCLINKYLENNYIRPHRDTDKAFGKEPFIAGISIGSPAKISFKRVLYKGHNKGLSKQDKKKYFLNFSWNLEPNSVFIMAGSSQKYWTHEVEKKNNKDTRISLTFRKQI
;
A
#
# COMPACT_ATOMS: atom_id res chain seq x y z
N MET A 1 14.96 -11.03 -11.29
CA MET A 1 13.89 -10.33 -10.59
C MET A 1 13.50 -9.10 -11.38
N LEU A 2 12.27 -9.02 -11.88
CA LEU A 2 11.79 -7.94 -12.73
C LEU A 2 11.42 -6.74 -11.87
N LEU A 3 12.33 -5.78 -11.75
CA LEU A 3 11.99 -4.41 -11.39
C LEU A 3 11.26 -3.81 -12.61
N ASN A 4 9.95 -3.80 -12.59
CA ASN A 4 9.18 -3.12 -13.62
C ASN A 4 9.20 -1.62 -13.34
N ILE A 5 10.20 -0.94 -13.89
CA ILE A 5 10.16 0.51 -14.00
C ILE A 5 9.20 0.81 -15.14
N ILE A 6 8.01 1.29 -14.81
CA ILE A 6 7.05 1.77 -15.80
C ILE A 6 7.11 3.29 -15.75
N GLY A 7 7.97 3.86 -16.58
CA GLY A 7 8.06 5.30 -16.74
C GLY A 7 8.01 5.66 -18.22
N GLU A 8 7.25 6.68 -18.55
CA GLU A 8 7.48 7.44 -19.78
C GLU A 8 8.58 8.47 -19.56
N PRO A 9 9.18 9.05 -20.64
CA PRO A 9 10.30 10.01 -20.54
C PRO A 9 10.05 11.22 -19.64
N LYS A 10 8.82 11.45 -19.19
CA LYS A 10 8.44 12.52 -18.24
C LYS A 10 8.05 12.00 -16.85
N ASP A 11 8.05 10.70 -16.62
CA ASP A 11 7.72 10.06 -15.34
C ASP A 11 8.70 8.90 -15.07
N THR A 12 9.98 9.20 -15.19
CA THR A 12 11.06 8.23 -14.94
C THR A 12 11.25 7.91 -13.46
N GLU A 13 10.45 8.55 -12.57
CA GLU A 13 10.64 8.50 -11.13
C GLU A 13 9.63 7.60 -10.39
N SER A 14 8.62 7.06 -11.09
CA SER A 14 7.66 6.13 -10.48
C SER A 14 8.20 4.71 -10.49
N VAL A 15 8.35 4.12 -9.32
CA VAL A 15 8.86 2.76 -9.16
C VAL A 15 7.78 1.83 -8.66
N PHE A 16 7.60 0.73 -9.37
CA PHE A 16 6.71 -0.36 -9.00
C PHE A 16 7.49 -1.68 -9.03
N CYS A 17 7.37 -2.46 -7.96
CA CYS A 17 8.02 -3.76 -7.87
C CYS A 17 7.08 -4.77 -7.25
N TYR A 18 7.08 -6.00 -7.76
CA TYR A 18 6.37 -7.12 -7.19
C TYR A 18 7.32 -8.29 -6.98
N ILE A 19 7.35 -8.82 -5.78
CA ILE A 19 8.23 -9.93 -5.40
C ILE A 19 7.36 -11.04 -4.81
N PRO A 20 7.13 -12.14 -5.55
CA PRO A 20 6.44 -13.31 -5.02
C PRO A 20 7.33 -14.03 -4.01
N ASN A 21 6.72 -14.79 -3.12
CA ASN A 21 7.42 -15.59 -2.09
C ASN A 21 8.46 -14.78 -1.30
N PHE A 22 8.11 -13.52 -0.98
CA PHE A 22 8.97 -12.59 -0.28
C PHE A 22 9.18 -12.96 1.19
N ILE A 23 8.18 -13.57 1.81
CA ILE A 23 8.21 -14.10 3.16
C ILE A 23 7.85 -15.59 3.15
N THR A 24 8.27 -16.31 4.16
CA THR A 24 7.98 -17.74 4.33
C THR A 24 6.73 -17.95 5.17
N ASP A 25 6.06 -19.09 5.02
CA ASP A 25 4.91 -19.46 5.86
C ASP A 25 5.26 -19.46 7.36
N LYS A 26 6.48 -19.92 7.72
CA LYS A 26 6.96 -19.91 9.10
C LYS A 26 7.05 -18.50 9.69
N GLU A 27 7.43 -17.51 8.90
CA GLU A 27 7.50 -16.11 9.32
C GLU A 27 6.10 -15.51 9.48
N VAL A 28 5.18 -15.88 8.60
CA VAL A 28 3.78 -15.47 8.67
C VAL A 28 3.09 -16.10 9.86
N GLU A 29 3.38 -17.37 10.15
CA GLU A 29 2.72 -18.11 11.24
C GLU A 29 2.91 -17.43 12.60
N LYS A 30 4.10 -16.89 12.86
CA LYS A 30 4.39 -16.12 14.08
C LYS A 30 3.47 -14.90 14.24
N LEU A 31 3.02 -14.33 13.14
CA LEU A 31 2.18 -13.16 13.13
C LEU A 31 0.68 -13.50 13.06
N LYS A 32 0.30 -14.64 12.48
CA LYS A 32 -1.10 -15.03 12.26
C LYS A 32 -1.92 -15.08 13.54
N THR A 33 -1.36 -15.66 14.61
CA THR A 33 -2.04 -15.75 15.91
C THR A 33 -2.42 -14.36 16.40
N THR A 34 -1.47 -13.42 16.37
CA THR A 34 -1.73 -12.05 16.81
C THR A 34 -2.71 -11.33 15.87
N LEU A 35 -2.58 -11.54 14.55
CA LEU A 35 -3.51 -10.96 13.58
C LEU A 35 -4.96 -11.45 13.76
N SER A 36 -5.14 -12.68 14.23
CA SER A 36 -6.48 -13.23 14.49
C SER A 36 -7.20 -12.57 15.67
N HIS A 37 -6.45 -12.00 16.62
CA HIS A 37 -6.98 -11.32 17.80
C HIS A 37 -7.12 -9.79 17.60
N ILE A 38 -6.78 -9.26 16.44
CA ILE A 38 -6.96 -7.83 16.16
C ILE A 38 -8.47 -7.51 16.09
N GLU A 39 -8.90 -6.65 16.97
CA GLU A 39 -10.20 -5.99 16.86
C GLU A 39 -10.15 -4.92 15.78
N PHE A 40 -10.61 -5.25 14.60
CA PHE A 40 -10.66 -4.33 13.48
C PHE A 40 -11.79 -3.31 13.65
N ILE A 41 -11.53 -2.08 13.27
CA ILE A 41 -12.55 -1.03 13.26
C ILE A 41 -13.59 -1.34 12.19
N PRO A 42 -14.90 -1.29 12.54
CA PRO A 42 -15.99 -1.51 11.59
C PRO A 42 -15.96 -0.55 10.39
N ASN A 43 -16.58 -0.99 9.34
CA ASN A 43 -16.60 -0.47 7.98
C ASN A 43 -17.30 0.89 7.78
N TYR A 44 -17.22 1.80 8.70
CA TYR A 44 -17.84 3.13 8.54
C TYR A 44 -16.76 4.21 8.42
N ASN A 45 -16.92 5.11 7.48
CA ASN A 45 -16.23 6.39 7.51
C ASN A 45 -17.11 7.42 8.25
N TYR A 46 -16.60 8.63 8.49
CA TYR A 46 -17.29 9.67 9.25
C TYR A 46 -18.43 10.35 8.52
N THR A 47 -18.56 10.11 7.23
CA THR A 47 -19.67 10.58 6.40
C THR A 47 -20.73 9.49 6.23
N GLU A 48 -20.74 8.48 7.09
CA GLU A 48 -21.61 7.31 7.00
C GLU A 48 -21.41 6.44 5.74
N THR A 49 -20.45 6.79 4.90
CA THR A 49 -20.15 5.97 3.72
C THR A 49 -19.40 4.72 4.13
N LYS A 50 -19.99 3.58 3.87
CA LYS A 50 -19.40 2.28 4.19
C LYS A 50 -18.06 2.09 3.48
N ILE A 51 -16.99 1.90 4.25
CA ILE A 51 -15.72 1.39 3.72
C ILE A 51 -15.86 -0.11 3.61
N ILE A 52 -15.60 -0.66 2.42
CA ILE A 52 -15.84 -2.06 2.12
C ILE A 52 -14.58 -2.88 2.42
N ARG A 53 -14.09 -2.80 3.62
CA ARG A 53 -13.05 -3.61 4.25
C ARG A 53 -12.94 -3.28 5.73
N TYR A 54 -12.22 -4.10 6.48
CA TYR A 54 -11.87 -3.85 7.87
C TYR A 54 -10.45 -3.32 7.93
N GLN A 55 -10.15 -2.40 8.85
CA GLN A 55 -8.82 -1.83 8.96
C GLN A 55 -8.43 -1.54 10.40
N LYS A 56 -7.10 -1.50 10.65
CA LYS A 56 -6.52 -0.97 11.87
C LYS A 56 -5.18 -0.31 11.55
N TRP A 57 -4.96 0.87 12.12
CA TRP A 57 -3.78 1.67 11.90
C TRP A 57 -2.85 1.57 13.11
N TYR A 58 -1.58 1.31 12.84
CA TYR A 58 -0.51 1.25 13.83
C TYR A 58 0.57 2.25 13.46
N GLN A 59 1.13 2.93 14.48
CA GLN A 59 2.19 3.89 14.29
C GLN A 59 3.02 4.04 15.54
N GLN A 60 4.33 4.21 15.35
CA GLN A 60 5.27 4.61 16.36
C GLN A 60 5.24 6.13 16.48
N ASP A 61 5.26 6.67 17.70
CA ASP A 61 5.47 8.08 18.02
C ASP A 61 4.35 9.08 17.65
N ASN A 62 3.23 8.64 17.11
CA ASN A 62 2.18 9.56 16.71
C ASN A 62 0.77 8.97 16.90
N LYS A 63 -0.21 9.84 17.17
CA LYS A 63 -1.57 9.42 17.54
C LYS A 63 -2.58 9.38 16.39
N TYR A 64 -2.24 9.93 15.22
CA TYR A 64 -3.18 10.03 14.10
C TYR A 64 -2.50 9.81 12.77
N PHE A 65 -3.25 9.25 11.83
CA PHE A 65 -2.82 9.06 10.44
C PHE A 65 -2.39 10.37 9.77
N CYS A 66 -3.04 11.48 10.11
CA CYS A 66 -2.68 12.80 9.64
C CYS A 66 -3.08 13.83 10.70
N ASN A 67 -2.17 14.71 11.07
CA ASN A 67 -2.41 15.75 12.09
C ASN A 67 -3.65 16.62 11.82
N LYS A 68 -3.98 16.85 10.54
CA LYS A 68 -5.21 17.58 10.16
C LYS A 68 -6.50 16.81 10.47
N TRP A 69 -6.41 15.53 10.74
CA TRP A 69 -7.54 14.67 11.12
C TRP A 69 -7.59 14.40 12.62
N GLY A 70 -6.62 14.91 13.37
CA GLY A 70 -6.59 14.81 14.82
C GLY A 70 -7.92 15.22 15.43
N ASN A 71 -8.43 14.42 16.35
CA ASN A 71 -9.70 14.58 17.07
C ASN A 71 -10.98 14.47 16.20
N LYS A 72 -10.86 14.32 14.87
CA LYS A 72 -12.03 14.21 13.98
C LYS A 72 -12.45 12.77 13.69
N TYR A 73 -11.48 11.84 13.71
CA TYR A 73 -11.70 10.54 13.10
C TYR A 73 -11.04 9.40 13.88
N LYS A 74 -11.78 8.81 14.83
CA LYS A 74 -11.31 7.67 15.65
C LYS A 74 -10.65 6.54 14.86
N ARG A 75 -11.14 6.24 13.67
CA ARG A 75 -10.57 5.17 12.83
C ARG A 75 -9.14 5.42 12.37
N TRP A 76 -8.69 6.66 12.41
CA TRP A 76 -7.34 7.07 12.05
C TRP A 76 -6.48 7.41 13.26
N GLU A 77 -7.02 7.16 14.45
CA GLU A 77 -6.23 7.10 15.67
C GLU A 77 -5.30 5.89 15.56
N SER A 78 -4.01 6.12 15.81
CA SER A 78 -3.05 5.04 15.76
C SER A 78 -3.13 4.17 16.99
N ASN A 79 -2.82 2.90 16.81
CA ASN A 79 -2.54 1.98 17.89
C ASN A 79 -1.03 1.81 18.02
N GLU A 80 -0.57 1.52 19.22
CA GLU A 80 0.83 1.20 19.45
C GLU A 80 1.19 -0.13 18.78
N TYR A 81 2.44 -0.24 18.32
CA TYR A 81 2.93 -1.49 17.79
C TYR A 81 2.97 -2.55 18.89
N PHE A 82 2.56 -3.75 18.54
CA PHE A 82 2.83 -4.93 19.34
C PHE A 82 4.13 -5.61 18.85
N THR A 83 4.76 -6.36 19.73
CA THR A 83 6.11 -6.91 19.52
C THR A 83 6.24 -7.70 18.21
N GLU A 84 5.27 -8.52 17.85
CA GLU A 84 5.29 -9.33 16.63
C GLU A 84 5.24 -8.47 15.37
N LEU A 85 4.46 -7.37 15.38
CA LEU A 85 4.39 -6.44 14.26
C LEU A 85 5.71 -5.68 14.10
N GLU A 86 6.31 -5.25 15.20
CA GLU A 86 7.60 -4.58 15.18
C GLU A 86 8.71 -5.50 14.65
N ASN A 87 8.77 -6.73 15.14
CA ASN A 87 9.74 -7.73 14.67
C ASN A 87 9.52 -8.06 13.19
N PHE A 88 8.28 -8.16 12.76
CA PHE A 88 7.95 -8.39 11.37
C PHE A 88 8.35 -7.21 10.48
N GLN A 89 8.12 -5.97 10.92
CA GLN A 89 8.57 -4.78 10.21
C GLN A 89 10.10 -4.75 10.05
N LYS A 90 10.85 -5.05 11.13
CA LYS A 90 12.33 -5.15 11.09
C LYS A 90 12.79 -6.20 10.08
N LEU A 91 12.14 -7.37 10.06
CA LEU A 91 12.42 -8.43 9.09
C LEU A 91 12.19 -7.94 7.64
N ILE A 92 11.04 -7.32 7.38
CA ILE A 92 10.69 -6.80 6.05
C ILE A 92 11.71 -5.75 5.61
N THR A 93 12.04 -4.79 6.48
CA THR A 93 13.00 -3.73 6.19
C THR A 93 14.38 -4.30 5.86
N ALA A 94 14.90 -5.24 6.70
CA ALA A 94 16.18 -5.88 6.47
C ALA A 94 16.22 -6.66 5.15
N ARG A 95 15.14 -7.35 4.82
CA ARG A 95 15.02 -8.10 3.57
C ARG A 95 14.94 -7.19 2.35
N LEU A 96 14.19 -6.09 2.43
CA LEU A 96 14.13 -5.11 1.36
C LEU A 96 15.49 -4.47 1.09
N LYS A 97 16.30 -4.20 2.13
CA LYS A 97 17.67 -3.65 1.98
C LYS A 97 18.61 -4.59 1.22
N GLN A 98 18.28 -5.87 1.05
CA GLN A 98 19.04 -6.79 0.19
C GLN A 98 18.79 -6.57 -1.31
N TYR A 99 17.71 -5.86 -1.66
CA TYR A 99 17.39 -5.48 -3.03
C TYR A 99 17.93 -4.09 -3.31
N ASN A 100 18.66 -3.95 -4.39
CA ASN A 100 19.42 -2.73 -4.69
C ASN A 100 18.50 -1.63 -5.26
N PHE A 101 17.60 -1.10 -4.44
CA PHE A 101 16.74 0.05 -4.81
C PHE A 101 17.54 1.34 -4.97
N GLU A 102 18.72 1.44 -4.37
CA GLU A 102 19.60 2.62 -4.49
C GLU A 102 20.02 2.87 -5.94
N LYS A 103 20.17 1.82 -6.76
CA LYS A 103 20.43 1.97 -8.20
C LYS A 103 19.30 2.70 -8.95
N LEU A 104 18.14 2.81 -8.34
CA LEU A 104 16.98 3.53 -8.86
C LEU A 104 16.83 4.91 -8.20
N GLY A 105 17.81 5.34 -7.41
CA GLY A 105 17.71 6.55 -6.60
C GLY A 105 16.68 6.46 -5.46
N ILE A 106 16.30 5.25 -5.05
CA ILE A 106 15.27 5.02 -4.03
C ILE A 106 15.92 4.50 -2.74
N ASN A 107 15.74 5.24 -1.67
CA ASN A 107 16.15 4.82 -0.33
C ASN A 107 15.00 4.12 0.38
N ILE A 108 15.28 2.97 0.99
CA ILE A 108 14.33 2.26 1.85
C ILE A 108 14.31 2.96 3.20
N PRO A 109 13.18 3.52 3.62
CA PRO A 109 13.10 4.21 4.91
C PRO A 109 13.03 3.21 6.06
N ASP A 110 13.36 3.68 7.24
CA ASP A 110 12.93 3.01 8.46
C ASP A 110 11.42 3.29 8.62
N PHE A 111 10.62 2.27 8.39
CA PHE A 111 9.17 2.37 8.52
C PHE A 111 8.80 2.64 10.00
N ASN A 112 7.76 3.44 10.21
CA ASN A 112 7.23 3.74 11.53
C ASN A 112 5.71 3.57 11.60
N SER A 113 5.11 3.08 10.52
CA SER A 113 3.66 2.93 10.45
C SER A 113 3.24 1.72 9.62
N CYS A 114 2.13 1.11 10.02
CA CYS A 114 1.53 -0.02 9.32
C CYS A 114 0.00 0.09 9.30
N LEU A 115 -0.58 0.10 8.11
CA LEU A 115 -2.01 -0.09 7.93
C LEU A 115 -2.30 -1.57 7.67
N ILE A 116 -3.04 -2.20 8.59
CA ILE A 116 -3.51 -3.56 8.42
C ILE A 116 -4.95 -3.50 7.89
N ASN A 117 -5.16 -4.08 6.71
CA ASN A 117 -6.49 -4.27 6.14
C ASN A 117 -6.85 -5.76 6.11
N LYS A 118 -8.08 -6.08 6.52
CA LYS A 118 -8.68 -7.40 6.39
C LYS A 118 -9.79 -7.34 5.35
N TYR A 119 -9.72 -8.23 4.39
CA TYR A 119 -10.67 -8.37 3.30
C TYR A 119 -11.41 -9.70 3.44
N LEU A 120 -12.70 -9.61 3.55
CA LEU A 120 -13.63 -10.72 3.41
C LEU A 120 -14.18 -10.76 1.98
N GLU A 121 -15.09 -11.69 1.72
CA GLU A 121 -15.80 -11.77 0.45
C GLU A 121 -16.41 -10.41 0.07
N ASN A 122 -16.29 -10.05 -1.19
CA ASN A 122 -16.77 -8.77 -1.75
C ASN A 122 -16.08 -7.49 -1.22
N ASN A 123 -15.04 -7.62 -0.40
CA ASN A 123 -14.28 -6.46 0.05
C ASN A 123 -13.30 -5.97 -1.03
N TYR A 124 -13.06 -4.65 -1.05
CA TYR A 124 -12.18 -3.99 -2.01
C TYR A 124 -11.69 -2.63 -1.50
N ILE A 125 -10.73 -2.04 -2.20
CA ILE A 125 -10.37 -0.62 -2.07
C ILE A 125 -10.58 0.05 -3.42
N ARG A 126 -11.33 1.16 -3.43
CA ARG A 126 -11.52 1.99 -4.63
C ARG A 126 -10.20 2.62 -5.08
N PRO A 127 -10.09 3.02 -6.37
CA PRO A 127 -8.92 3.74 -6.87
C PRO A 127 -8.61 4.97 -6.00
N HIS A 128 -7.39 5.04 -5.49
CA HIS A 128 -6.93 6.13 -4.63
C HIS A 128 -5.42 6.33 -4.77
N ARG A 129 -4.93 7.36 -4.14
CA ARG A 129 -3.51 7.63 -3.89
C ARG A 129 -3.31 7.81 -2.39
N ASP A 130 -2.17 7.41 -1.89
CA ASP A 130 -1.80 7.73 -0.53
C ASP A 130 -1.52 9.24 -0.41
N THR A 131 -1.82 9.80 0.74
CA THR A 131 -1.69 11.25 0.92
C THR A 131 -0.25 11.67 1.18
N ASP A 132 0.21 12.68 0.44
CA ASP A 132 1.50 13.33 0.65
C ASP A 132 1.61 14.05 2.00
N LYS A 133 0.47 14.40 2.60
CA LYS A 133 0.41 15.07 3.91
C LYS A 133 0.83 14.18 5.07
N ALA A 134 0.72 12.87 4.89
CA ALA A 134 1.09 11.89 5.91
C ALA A 134 2.45 11.22 5.61
N PHE A 135 2.78 11.06 4.33
CA PHE A 135 3.90 10.20 3.90
C PHE A 135 4.95 10.93 3.06
N GLY A 136 4.80 12.24 2.86
CA GLY A 136 5.68 13.00 1.97
C GLY A 136 5.34 12.86 0.48
N LYS A 137 6.08 13.56 -0.36
CA LYS A 137 5.80 13.64 -1.80
C LYS A 137 6.14 12.36 -2.56
N GLU A 138 7.13 11.63 -2.08
CA GLU A 138 7.69 10.44 -2.73
C GLU A 138 7.83 9.28 -1.73
N PRO A 139 6.71 8.77 -1.21
CA PRO A 139 6.74 7.75 -0.19
C PRO A 139 7.23 6.41 -0.75
N PHE A 140 7.99 5.68 0.07
CA PHE A 140 8.23 4.25 -0.14
C PHE A 140 7.15 3.46 0.59
N ILE A 141 6.37 2.69 -0.13
CA ILE A 141 5.26 1.91 0.36
C ILE A 141 5.54 0.43 0.09
N ALA A 142 5.53 -0.38 1.14
CA ALA A 142 5.67 -1.83 1.02
C ALA A 142 4.42 -2.54 1.53
N GLY A 143 3.73 -3.25 0.64
CA GLY A 143 2.50 -3.97 0.97
C GLY A 143 2.69 -5.48 0.94
N ILE A 144 2.59 -6.13 2.10
CA ILE A 144 2.65 -7.58 2.26
C ILE A 144 1.25 -8.17 2.13
N SER A 145 1.13 -9.28 1.41
CA SER A 145 -0.14 -10.01 1.22
C SER A 145 -0.11 -11.34 1.97
N ILE A 146 -1.12 -11.60 2.80
CA ILE A 146 -1.28 -12.82 3.59
C ILE A 146 -2.67 -13.41 3.35
N GLY A 147 -2.77 -14.72 3.27
CA GLY A 147 -4.02 -15.43 3.04
C GLY A 147 -4.37 -15.52 1.57
N SER A 148 -5.60 -15.20 1.17
CA SER A 148 -6.00 -15.40 -0.22
C SER A 148 -5.38 -14.37 -1.18
N PRO A 149 -5.15 -14.74 -2.47
CA PRO A 149 -4.66 -13.81 -3.47
C PRO A 149 -5.67 -12.70 -3.76
N ALA A 150 -5.19 -11.55 -4.26
CA ALA A 150 -6.04 -10.45 -4.69
C ALA A 150 -5.41 -9.72 -5.87
N LYS A 151 -6.22 -9.13 -6.74
CA LYS A 151 -5.73 -8.31 -7.83
C LYS A 151 -5.59 -6.87 -7.40
N ILE A 152 -4.40 -6.30 -7.57
CA ILE A 152 -4.13 -4.87 -7.46
C ILE A 152 -3.99 -4.28 -8.86
N SER A 153 -4.69 -3.18 -9.11
CA SER A 153 -4.66 -2.51 -10.40
C SER A 153 -4.15 -1.09 -10.23
N PHE A 154 -3.32 -0.67 -11.18
CA PHE A 154 -2.70 0.65 -11.22
C PHE A 154 -3.15 1.37 -12.48
N LYS A 155 -3.51 2.65 -12.31
CA LYS A 155 -3.92 3.51 -13.41
C LYS A 155 -3.22 4.84 -13.31
N ARG A 156 -2.57 5.26 -14.39
CA ARG A 156 -1.95 6.58 -14.45
C ARG A 156 -3.01 7.68 -14.48
N VAL A 157 -2.79 8.72 -13.68
CA VAL A 157 -3.67 9.89 -13.62
C VAL A 157 -3.02 11.03 -14.39
N LEU A 158 -3.73 11.54 -15.39
CA LEU A 158 -3.32 12.74 -16.10
C LEU A 158 -3.80 13.97 -15.34
N TYR A 159 -2.87 14.85 -14.94
CA TYR A 159 -3.25 16.12 -14.33
C TYR A 159 -4.05 17.00 -15.31
N LYS A 160 -5.05 17.72 -14.79
CA LYS A 160 -5.71 18.80 -15.53
C LYS A 160 -4.65 19.82 -16.00
N GLY A 161 -4.32 19.85 -17.22
CA GLY A 161 -3.25 20.69 -17.76
C GLY A 161 -2.33 19.94 -18.72
N HIS A 162 -1.97 18.69 -18.42
CA HIS A 162 -1.23 17.83 -19.35
C HIS A 162 -2.09 17.36 -20.54
N ASN A 163 -3.40 17.47 -20.46
CA ASN A 163 -4.35 17.09 -21.52
C ASN A 163 -4.65 18.21 -22.53
N LYS A 164 -4.23 19.44 -22.25
CA LYS A 164 -4.43 20.56 -23.18
C LYS A 164 -3.47 20.40 -24.36
N GLY A 165 -4.04 20.22 -25.56
CA GLY A 165 -3.27 20.12 -26.80
C GLY A 165 -2.82 18.70 -27.19
N LEU A 166 -3.07 17.67 -26.40
CA LEU A 166 -2.75 16.29 -26.79
C LEU A 166 -3.79 15.72 -27.76
N SER A 167 -3.32 15.11 -28.86
CA SER A 167 -4.17 14.34 -29.76
C SER A 167 -4.82 13.13 -29.06
N LYS A 168 -5.88 12.57 -29.65
CA LYS A 168 -6.45 11.31 -29.15
C LYS A 168 -5.43 10.15 -29.10
N GLN A 169 -4.48 10.18 -30.00
CA GLN A 169 -3.43 9.15 -30.13
C GLN A 169 -2.35 9.31 -29.04
N ASP A 170 -2.00 10.56 -28.70
CA ASP A 170 -1.08 10.83 -27.61
C ASP A 170 -1.73 10.56 -26.27
N LYS A 171 -3.05 10.85 -26.10
CA LYS A 171 -3.78 10.47 -24.88
C LYS A 171 -3.74 8.97 -24.62
N LYS A 172 -3.80 8.11 -25.64
CA LYS A 172 -3.66 6.65 -25.47
C LYS A 172 -2.31 6.24 -24.90
N LYS A 173 -1.22 6.93 -25.27
CA LYS A 173 0.12 6.68 -24.72
C LYS A 173 0.23 7.01 -23.23
N TYR A 174 -0.61 7.92 -22.73
CA TYR A 174 -0.63 8.32 -21.31
C TYR A 174 -1.62 7.52 -20.46
N PHE A 175 -2.56 6.79 -21.06
CA PHE A 175 -3.47 5.88 -20.36
C PHE A 175 -2.79 4.53 -20.11
N LEU A 176 -1.73 4.54 -19.31
CA LEU A 176 -1.11 3.31 -18.87
C LEU A 176 -1.92 2.74 -17.70
N ASN A 177 -2.20 1.47 -17.78
CA ASN A 177 -2.71 0.68 -16.69
C ASN A 177 -1.99 -0.68 -16.68
N PHE A 178 -1.82 -1.22 -15.51
CA PHE A 178 -1.34 -2.57 -15.32
C PHE A 178 -1.88 -3.14 -14.01
N SER A 179 -1.77 -4.43 -13.82
CA SER A 179 -2.22 -5.09 -12.62
C SER A 179 -1.33 -6.26 -12.25
N TRP A 180 -1.35 -6.61 -10.97
CA TRP A 180 -0.70 -7.82 -10.46
C TRP A 180 -1.70 -8.65 -9.67
N ASN A 181 -1.53 -9.97 -9.70
CA ASN A 181 -2.10 -10.86 -8.72
C ASN A 181 -1.14 -10.89 -7.52
N LEU A 182 -1.60 -10.37 -6.40
CA LEU A 182 -0.87 -10.41 -5.14
C LEU A 182 -1.08 -11.78 -4.51
N GLU A 183 -0.16 -12.68 -4.79
CA GLU A 183 -0.17 -14.02 -4.20
C GLU A 183 0.14 -13.94 -2.69
N PRO A 184 -0.26 -14.94 -1.90
CA PRO A 184 0.15 -15.05 -0.51
C PRO A 184 1.67 -14.92 -0.36
N ASN A 185 2.10 -14.32 0.73
CA ASN A 185 3.51 -14.16 1.08
C ASN A 185 4.33 -13.31 0.10
N SER A 186 3.67 -12.55 -0.75
CA SER A 186 4.30 -11.60 -1.66
C SER A 186 4.40 -10.20 -1.06
N VAL A 187 5.29 -9.38 -1.65
CA VAL A 187 5.34 -7.94 -1.42
C VAL A 187 5.14 -7.19 -2.73
N PHE A 188 4.37 -6.14 -2.70
CA PHE A 188 4.39 -5.10 -3.73
C PHE A 188 5.00 -3.82 -3.16
N ILE A 189 5.68 -3.08 -4.01
CA ILE A 189 6.34 -1.82 -3.65
C ILE A 189 5.87 -0.74 -4.61
N MET A 190 5.58 0.41 -4.04
CA MET A 190 5.35 1.66 -4.75
C MET A 190 6.29 2.71 -4.17
N ALA A 191 7.10 3.36 -5.01
CA ALA A 191 8.06 4.35 -4.56
C ALA A 191 8.22 5.50 -5.57
N GLY A 192 9.03 6.49 -5.21
CA GLY A 192 9.21 7.70 -6.00
C GLY A 192 7.89 8.40 -6.26
N SER A 193 7.72 8.94 -7.45
CA SER A 193 6.52 9.69 -7.85
C SER A 193 5.24 8.84 -8.05
N SER A 194 5.23 7.56 -7.63
CA SER A 194 4.09 6.66 -7.83
C SER A 194 2.77 7.23 -7.27
N GLN A 195 2.80 7.88 -6.10
CA GLN A 195 1.59 8.45 -5.49
C GLN A 195 1.21 9.82 -6.10
N LYS A 196 2.08 10.41 -6.87
CA LYS A 196 1.79 11.65 -7.60
C LYS A 196 1.05 11.37 -8.91
N TYR A 197 1.47 10.34 -9.64
CA TYR A 197 1.00 10.10 -11.00
C TYR A 197 0.08 8.90 -11.16
N TRP A 198 -0.06 8.05 -10.15
CA TRP A 198 -0.84 6.82 -10.26
C TRP A 198 -1.88 6.68 -9.16
N THR A 199 -3.03 6.15 -9.53
CA THR A 199 -3.97 5.57 -8.57
C THR A 199 -3.77 4.08 -8.52
N HIS A 200 -4.08 3.50 -7.36
CA HIS A 200 -4.11 2.06 -7.18
C HIS A 200 -5.40 1.63 -6.48
N GLU A 201 -5.83 0.42 -6.78
CA GLU A 201 -7.01 -0.20 -6.20
C GLU A 201 -6.78 -1.68 -5.95
N VAL A 202 -7.45 -2.23 -4.94
CA VAL A 202 -7.60 -3.67 -4.79
C VAL A 202 -8.98 -4.03 -5.28
N GLU A 203 -9.04 -4.84 -6.34
CA GLU A 203 -10.29 -5.20 -7.00
C GLU A 203 -11.18 -6.05 -6.09
N LYS A 204 -12.47 -5.96 -6.35
CA LYS A 204 -13.47 -6.76 -5.64
C LYS A 204 -13.23 -8.23 -5.92
N LYS A 205 -13.23 -9.03 -4.86
CA LYS A 205 -12.99 -10.44 -4.92
C LYS A 205 -14.22 -11.25 -4.55
N ASN A 206 -14.47 -12.29 -5.29
CA ASN A 206 -15.65 -13.14 -5.13
C ASN A 206 -15.35 -14.47 -4.43
N ASN A 207 -14.25 -14.58 -3.69
CA ASN A 207 -13.97 -15.77 -2.91
C ASN A 207 -14.22 -15.54 -1.42
N LYS A 208 -14.49 -16.65 -0.69
CA LYS A 208 -14.83 -16.63 0.74
C LYS A 208 -13.62 -16.54 1.65
N ASP A 209 -12.41 -16.79 1.14
CA ASP A 209 -11.22 -16.84 1.96
C ASP A 209 -10.77 -15.43 2.39
N THR A 210 -10.26 -15.32 3.59
CA THR A 210 -9.79 -14.07 4.14
C THR A 210 -8.44 -13.69 3.53
N ARG A 211 -8.28 -12.41 3.22
CA ARG A 211 -7.00 -11.79 2.93
C ARG A 211 -6.66 -10.72 3.98
N ILE A 212 -5.43 -10.71 4.42
CA ILE A 212 -4.88 -9.62 5.22
C ILE A 212 -3.74 -8.95 4.43
N SER A 213 -3.71 -7.62 4.42
CA SER A 213 -2.55 -6.90 3.93
C SER A 213 -1.97 -6.02 5.02
N LEU A 214 -0.64 -6.04 5.13
CA LEU A 214 0.14 -5.13 5.96
C LEU A 214 0.85 -4.15 5.06
N THR A 215 0.52 -2.87 5.17
CA THR A 215 1.12 -1.84 4.32
C THR A 215 1.97 -0.91 5.19
N PHE A 216 3.29 -1.05 5.04
CA PHE A 216 4.30 -0.29 5.77
C PHE A 216 4.66 0.99 5.05
N ARG A 217 4.82 2.07 5.81
CA ARG A 217 5.19 3.40 5.35
C ARG A 217 6.03 4.11 6.40
N LYS A 218 6.74 5.15 5.98
CA LYS A 218 7.27 6.16 6.90
C LYS A 218 6.29 7.34 6.91
N GLN A 219 5.73 7.60 8.06
CA GLN A 219 4.98 8.82 8.32
C GLN A 219 5.92 9.94 8.73
N ILE A 220 5.67 11.16 8.24
CA ILE A 220 6.46 12.38 8.50
C ILE A 220 5.82 13.27 9.55
#